data_95eeb206d5e5d117901e5882fdfbd5c0
#
_entry.id   95eeb206d5e5d117901e5882fdfbd5c0
#
_cell.length_a   1.000
_cell.length_b   1.000
_cell.length_c   1.000
_cell.angle_alpha   90.00
_cell.angle_beta   90.00
_cell.angle_gamma   90.00
#
_symmetry.space_group_name_H-M   'P 1'
#
loop_
_entity.id
_entity.type
_entity.pdbx_description
1 polymer ?
#
loop_
_entity_poly.entity_id
_entity_poly.type
_entity_poly.pdbx_seq_one_letter_code
_entity_poly.pdbx_strand_id
1 'polypeptide(L)'
;MSDFEREMVACLNRFFEAGKRQGFAYRLKQSKWSTQYVDVLVDSLDPRYYCAIECKSIRGKKLYFSQHFHNDRNHVHQVDSISAFLSRTGRRGYLAIEFRFGSGKAREAYLIPWDSLVRFYRTAPGIGIDEFRTFIALLRTPEGYLLTELER
;
A
#
# COMPACT_ATOMS: atom_id res chain seq x y z
N MET A 1 1.08 -7.54 13.86
CA MET A 1 0.88 -6.28 13.15
C MET A 1 2.23 -5.78 12.67
N SER A 2 2.35 -5.53 11.38
CA SER A 2 3.58 -4.97 10.81
C SER A 2 3.73 -3.51 11.25
N ASP A 3 4.95 -3.13 11.58
CA ASP A 3 5.25 -1.73 11.94
C ASP A 3 4.97 -0.79 10.78
N PHE A 4 5.23 -1.24 9.56
CA PHE A 4 4.98 -0.45 8.37
C PHE A 4 3.49 -0.14 8.17
N GLU A 5 2.60 -1.11 8.44
CA GLU A 5 1.15 -0.86 8.37
C GLU A 5 0.71 0.21 9.36
N ARG A 6 1.20 0.15 10.62
CA ARG A 6 0.93 1.19 11.61
C ARG A 6 1.46 2.55 11.18
N GLU A 7 2.67 2.56 10.65
CA GLU A 7 3.27 3.81 10.15
C GLU A 7 2.45 4.40 9.01
N MET A 8 1.90 3.56 8.13
CA MET A 8 1.06 4.01 7.02
C MET A 8 -0.25 4.63 7.51
N VAL A 9 -0.91 4.01 8.48
CA VAL A 9 -2.14 4.59 9.07
C VAL A 9 -1.85 5.96 9.68
N ALA A 10 -0.78 6.07 10.47
CA ALA A 10 -0.38 7.33 11.09
C ALA A 10 -0.01 8.38 10.03
N CYS A 11 0.73 7.97 9.01
CA CYS A 11 1.13 8.83 7.90
C CYS A 11 -0.07 9.42 7.16
N LEU A 12 -1.04 8.58 6.83
CA LEU A 12 -2.25 9.01 6.12
C LEU A 12 -3.09 9.96 6.98
N ASN A 13 -3.27 9.66 8.25
CA ASN A 13 -4.05 10.52 9.13
C ASN A 13 -3.36 11.88 9.34
N ARG A 14 -2.03 11.92 9.45
CA ARG A 14 -1.30 13.19 9.47
C ARG A 14 -1.51 13.99 8.17
N PHE A 15 -1.49 13.31 7.03
CA PHE A 15 -1.74 13.93 5.73
C PHE A 15 -3.12 14.59 5.67
N PHE A 16 -4.16 13.91 6.15
CA PHE A 16 -5.51 14.46 6.18
C PHE A 16 -5.64 15.63 7.15
N GLU A 17 -5.12 15.51 8.34
CA GLU A 17 -5.19 16.54 9.38
C GLU A 17 -4.41 17.80 9.00
N ALA A 18 -3.17 17.64 8.53
CA ALA A 18 -2.30 18.77 8.18
C ALA A 18 -2.87 19.62 7.04
N GLY A 19 -3.50 18.99 6.05
CA GLY A 19 -4.10 19.68 4.92
C GLY A 19 -5.56 20.04 5.12
N LYS A 20 -6.14 19.72 6.27
CA LYS A 20 -7.59 19.86 6.53
C LYS A 20 -8.41 19.15 5.46
N ARG A 21 -7.92 17.99 5.00
CA ARG A 21 -8.58 17.18 4.01
C ARG A 21 -9.54 16.20 4.68
N GLN A 22 -10.64 15.90 4.01
CA GLN A 22 -11.56 14.88 4.50
C GLN A 22 -10.98 13.50 4.24
N GLY A 23 -10.82 12.72 5.29
CA GLY A 23 -10.34 11.35 5.18
C GLY A 23 -9.93 10.80 6.52
N PHE A 24 -10.09 9.50 6.68
CA PHE A 24 -9.69 8.79 7.88
C PHE A 24 -9.18 7.41 7.51
N ALA A 25 -7.94 7.12 7.88
CA ALA A 25 -7.31 5.84 7.66
C ALA A 25 -7.40 4.97 8.90
N TYR A 26 -7.64 3.68 8.69
CA TYR A 26 -7.75 2.72 9.77
C TYR A 26 -7.41 1.31 9.29
N ARG A 27 -7.19 0.42 10.24
CA ARG A 27 -7.04 -1.00 9.97
C ARG A 27 -8.22 -1.74 10.54
N LEU A 28 -8.69 -2.75 9.81
CA LEU A 28 -9.66 -3.68 10.36
C LEU A 28 -8.94 -4.63 11.31
N LYS A 29 -9.55 -4.88 12.47
CA LYS A 29 -9.04 -5.90 13.38
C LYS A 29 -9.17 -7.26 12.70
N GLN A 30 -8.04 -7.94 12.56
CA GLN A 30 -8.02 -9.24 11.93
C GLN A 30 -8.76 -10.26 12.79
N SER A 31 -9.71 -10.98 12.19
CA SER A 31 -10.42 -12.07 12.81
C SER A 31 -10.15 -13.34 12.04
N LYS A 32 -10.01 -14.46 12.75
CA LYS A 32 -9.86 -15.77 12.11
C LYS A 32 -11.10 -16.19 11.31
N TRP A 33 -12.22 -15.52 11.51
CA TRP A 33 -13.51 -15.81 10.87
C TRP A 33 -13.81 -14.90 9.68
N SER A 34 -13.04 -13.84 9.49
CA SER A 34 -13.26 -12.88 8.40
C SER A 34 -12.01 -12.76 7.53
N THR A 35 -12.24 -12.59 6.23
CA THR A 35 -11.17 -12.35 5.26
C THR A 35 -10.78 -10.88 5.28
N GLN A 36 -9.50 -10.61 5.46
CA GLN A 36 -8.94 -9.28 5.28
C GLN A 36 -8.39 -9.18 3.87
N TYR A 37 -9.00 -8.32 3.04
CA TYR A 37 -8.59 -8.16 1.64
C TYR A 37 -7.39 -7.26 1.48
N VAL A 38 -7.32 -6.19 2.27
CA VAL A 38 -6.23 -5.20 2.25
C VAL A 38 -5.87 -4.81 3.68
N ASP A 39 -4.70 -4.21 3.84
CA ASP A 39 -4.19 -3.87 5.17
C ASP A 39 -4.79 -2.58 5.73
N VAL A 40 -5.01 -1.57 4.90
CA VAL A 40 -5.47 -0.24 5.34
C VAL A 40 -6.64 0.19 4.49
N LEU A 41 -7.68 0.69 5.15
CA LEU A 41 -8.82 1.33 4.51
C LEU A 41 -8.81 2.81 4.80
N VAL A 42 -9.21 3.61 3.82
CA VAL A 42 -9.39 5.05 3.97
C VAL A 42 -10.81 5.41 3.56
N ASP A 43 -11.57 5.96 4.47
CA ASP A 43 -12.91 6.46 4.18
C ASP A 43 -12.87 7.98 4.01
N SER A 44 -13.60 8.47 3.04
CA SER A 44 -13.70 9.90 2.74
C SER A 44 -14.95 10.16 1.91
N LEU A 45 -15.55 11.32 2.10
CA LEU A 45 -16.59 11.82 1.21
C LEU A 45 -15.99 12.32 -0.12
N ASP A 46 -14.69 12.59 -0.15
CA ASP A 46 -13.97 12.95 -1.36
C ASP A 46 -13.55 11.67 -2.08
N PRO A 47 -14.06 11.42 -3.31
CA PRO A 47 -13.74 10.18 -4.04
C PRO A 47 -12.25 9.97 -4.27
N ARG A 48 -11.45 11.04 -4.30
CA ARG A 48 -10.00 10.95 -4.47
C ARG A 48 -9.33 10.18 -3.33
N TYR A 49 -9.91 10.25 -2.13
CA TYR A 49 -9.34 9.67 -0.92
C TYR A 49 -10.07 8.42 -0.44
N TYR A 50 -11.17 8.04 -1.08
CA TYR A 50 -11.85 6.79 -0.77
C TYR A 50 -11.06 5.64 -1.38
N CYS A 51 -10.17 5.03 -0.56
CA CYS A 51 -9.20 4.09 -1.09
C CYS A 51 -8.91 2.93 -0.14
N ALA A 52 -8.15 1.99 -0.65
CA ALA A 52 -7.63 0.85 0.10
C ALA A 52 -6.16 0.68 -0.25
N ILE A 53 -5.35 0.30 0.73
CA ILE A 53 -3.91 0.24 0.57
C ILE A 53 -3.40 -1.11 1.09
N GLU A 54 -2.73 -1.85 0.22
CA GLU A 54 -1.97 -3.03 0.60
C GLU A 54 -0.56 -2.60 0.96
N CYS A 55 -0.02 -3.10 2.07
CA CYS A 55 1.30 -2.72 2.57
C CYS A 55 2.26 -3.90 2.45
N LYS A 56 3.44 -3.64 1.92
CA LYS A 56 4.54 -4.62 1.85
C LYS A 56 5.81 -3.98 2.39
N SER A 57 6.49 -4.67 3.30
CA SER A 57 7.81 -4.28 3.76
C SER A 57 8.75 -5.44 3.45
N ILE A 58 9.72 -5.19 2.58
CA ILE A 58 10.57 -6.25 2.05
C ILE A 58 12.05 -5.91 2.21
N ARG A 59 12.89 -6.93 2.21
CA ARG A 59 14.33 -6.78 2.10
C ARG A 59 14.72 -6.79 0.64
N GLY A 60 15.68 -5.96 0.26
CA GLY A 60 16.22 -5.95 -1.10
C GLY A 60 15.62 -4.84 -1.93
N LYS A 61 15.69 -5.00 -3.26
CA LYS A 61 15.43 -3.94 -4.22
C LYS A 61 14.39 -4.33 -5.27
N LYS A 62 13.67 -5.43 -5.07
CA LYS A 62 12.68 -5.89 -6.05
C LYS A 62 11.52 -6.61 -5.37
N LEU A 63 10.32 -6.24 -5.77
CA LEU A 63 9.09 -6.92 -5.39
C LEU A 63 8.79 -8.01 -6.42
N TYR A 64 8.61 -9.25 -5.96
CA TYR A 64 8.24 -10.36 -6.82
C TYR A 64 6.81 -10.79 -6.56
N PHE A 65 6.01 -10.93 -7.61
CA PHE A 65 4.61 -11.31 -7.47
C PHE A 65 4.41 -12.72 -6.92
N SER A 66 5.32 -13.64 -7.25
CA SER A 66 5.23 -15.01 -6.75
C SER A 66 5.72 -15.18 -5.31
N GLN A 67 6.61 -14.30 -4.86
CA GLN A 67 7.24 -14.41 -3.54
C GLN A 67 6.53 -13.57 -2.48
N HIS A 68 6.17 -12.32 -2.81
CA HIS A 68 5.69 -11.34 -1.85
C HIS A 68 4.16 -11.26 -1.76
N PHE A 69 3.47 -11.95 -2.63
CA PHE A 69 2.01 -12.09 -2.58
C PHE A 69 1.67 -13.57 -2.46
N HIS A 70 0.53 -13.85 -1.83
CA HIS A 70 0.08 -15.22 -1.63
C HIS A 70 -1.11 -15.56 -2.52
N ASN A 71 -1.42 -16.85 -2.64
CA ASN A 71 -2.65 -17.33 -3.23
C ASN A 71 -3.64 -17.67 -2.12
N ASP A 72 -4.94 -17.52 -2.40
CA ASP A 72 -5.98 -17.93 -1.45
C ASP A 72 -6.23 -19.45 -1.53
N ARG A 73 -7.25 -19.93 -0.79
CA ARG A 73 -7.63 -21.36 -0.78
C ARG A 73 -8.01 -21.89 -2.15
N ASN A 74 -8.50 -21.04 -3.04
CA ASN A 74 -8.96 -21.39 -4.37
C ASN A 74 -7.86 -21.15 -5.42
N HIS A 75 -6.62 -20.96 -4.98
CA HIS A 75 -5.47 -20.66 -5.83
C HIS A 75 -5.58 -19.34 -6.60
N VAL A 76 -6.40 -18.41 -6.10
CA VAL A 76 -6.49 -17.06 -6.67
C VAL A 76 -5.37 -16.21 -6.09
N HIS A 77 -4.61 -15.58 -6.96
CA HIS A 77 -3.50 -14.71 -6.56
C HIS A 77 -4.03 -13.47 -5.81
N GLN A 78 -3.31 -13.04 -4.78
CA GLN A 78 -3.70 -11.89 -3.95
C GLN A 78 -3.94 -10.63 -4.77
N VAL A 79 -3.15 -10.38 -5.82
CA VAL A 79 -3.37 -9.22 -6.71
C VAL A 79 -4.76 -9.27 -7.34
N ASP A 80 -5.20 -10.45 -7.79
CA ASP A 80 -6.53 -10.60 -8.39
C ASP A 80 -7.64 -10.45 -7.35
N SER A 81 -7.44 -10.96 -6.14
CA SER A 81 -8.40 -10.82 -5.05
C SER A 81 -8.58 -9.36 -4.63
N ILE A 82 -7.49 -8.61 -4.53
CA ILE A 82 -7.53 -7.18 -4.21
C ILE A 82 -8.21 -6.41 -5.34
N SER A 83 -7.88 -6.72 -6.60
CA SER A 83 -8.50 -6.07 -7.76
C SER A 83 -10.03 -6.25 -7.75
N ALA A 84 -10.51 -7.45 -7.42
CA ALA A 84 -11.94 -7.72 -7.30
C ALA A 84 -12.59 -6.93 -6.15
N PHE A 85 -11.92 -6.84 -5.01
CA PHE A 85 -12.37 -6.05 -3.88
C PHE A 85 -12.50 -4.56 -4.25
N LEU A 86 -11.49 -4.00 -4.91
CA LEU A 86 -11.50 -2.61 -5.33
C LEU A 86 -12.64 -2.33 -6.32
N SER A 87 -12.84 -3.22 -7.28
CA SER A 87 -13.92 -3.09 -8.27
C SER A 87 -15.29 -3.10 -7.60
N ARG A 88 -15.49 -3.97 -6.61
CA ARG A 88 -16.79 -4.12 -5.94
C ARG A 88 -17.11 -3.01 -4.96
N THR A 89 -16.07 -2.36 -4.39
CA THR A 89 -16.27 -1.28 -3.41
C THR A 89 -16.23 0.11 -4.03
N GLY A 90 -15.70 0.23 -5.23
CA GLY A 90 -15.47 1.54 -5.87
C GLY A 90 -14.31 2.31 -5.28
N ARG A 91 -13.50 1.68 -4.43
CA ARG A 91 -12.32 2.32 -3.84
C ARG A 91 -11.19 2.43 -4.86
N ARG A 92 -10.43 3.51 -4.80
CA ARG A 92 -9.12 3.56 -5.43
C ARG A 92 -8.18 2.65 -4.66
N GLY A 93 -7.24 2.04 -5.35
CA GLY A 93 -6.29 1.14 -4.72
C GLY A 93 -4.87 1.66 -4.83
N TYR A 94 -4.05 1.31 -3.84
CA TYR A 94 -2.62 1.59 -3.83
C TYR A 94 -1.88 0.41 -3.22
N LEU A 95 -0.63 0.24 -3.63
CA LEU A 95 0.35 -0.53 -2.90
C LEU A 95 1.29 0.47 -2.21
N ALA A 96 1.47 0.33 -0.91
CA ALA A 96 2.54 0.98 -0.17
C ALA A 96 3.65 -0.04 0.04
N ILE A 97 4.86 0.29 -0.37
CA ILE A 97 6.00 -0.61 -0.26
C ILE A 97 7.15 0.06 0.45
N GLU A 98 7.75 -0.66 1.39
CA GLU A 98 8.97 -0.24 2.08
C GLU A 98 10.09 -1.20 1.72
N PHE A 99 11.22 -0.65 1.29
CA PHE A 99 12.45 -1.39 1.03
C PHE A 99 13.40 -1.21 2.20
N ARG A 100 13.81 -2.31 2.82
CA ARG A 100 14.76 -2.34 3.92
C ARG A 100 16.11 -2.85 3.42
N PHE A 101 17.17 -2.10 3.69
CA PHE A 101 18.52 -2.42 3.21
C PHE A 101 19.44 -2.95 4.32
N GLY A 102 18.92 -3.09 5.54
CA GLY A 102 19.67 -3.59 6.68
C GLY A 102 19.98 -2.52 7.71
N SER A 103 20.59 -2.95 8.82
CA SER A 103 20.91 -2.08 9.94
C SER A 103 21.78 -0.89 9.53
N GLY A 104 21.43 0.29 10.01
CA GLY A 104 22.18 1.51 9.75
C GLY A 104 21.97 2.12 8.37
N LYS A 105 21.14 1.50 7.53
CA LYS A 105 20.83 2.02 6.20
C LYS A 105 19.43 2.59 6.17
N ALA A 106 19.26 3.75 5.53
CA ALA A 106 17.97 4.40 5.38
C ALA A 106 17.04 3.54 4.52
N ARG A 107 15.79 3.44 4.96
CA ARG A 107 14.74 2.76 4.20
C ARG A 107 14.18 3.69 3.15
N GLU A 108 13.66 3.10 2.08
CA GLU A 108 12.91 3.83 1.06
C GLU A 108 11.48 3.28 1.02
N ALA A 109 10.51 4.16 0.83
CA ALA A 109 9.13 3.72 0.70
C ALA A 109 8.40 4.51 -0.37
N TYR A 110 7.48 3.84 -1.03
CA TYR A 110 6.75 4.38 -2.18
C TYR A 110 5.30 3.98 -2.14
N LEU A 111 4.47 4.79 -2.80
CA LEU A 111 3.06 4.51 -3.00
C LEU A 111 2.81 4.45 -4.51
N ILE A 112 2.25 3.31 -4.97
CA ILE A 112 1.96 3.11 -6.38
C ILE A 112 0.46 2.88 -6.58
N PRO A 113 -0.20 3.55 -7.54
CA PRO A 113 -1.59 3.24 -7.86
C PRO A 113 -1.76 1.78 -8.25
N TRP A 114 -2.85 1.17 -7.79
CA TRP A 114 -3.08 -0.26 -8.02
C TRP A 114 -3.15 -0.60 -9.51
N ASP A 115 -3.72 0.27 -10.32
CA ASP A 115 -3.78 0.06 -11.77
C ASP A 115 -2.40 -0.07 -12.39
N SER A 116 -1.44 0.71 -11.91
CA SER A 116 -0.06 0.64 -12.37
C SER A 116 0.59 -0.68 -11.93
N LEU A 117 0.34 -1.11 -10.69
CA LEU A 117 0.83 -2.40 -10.20
C LEU A 117 0.28 -3.55 -11.05
N VAL A 118 -1.00 -3.52 -11.39
CA VAL A 118 -1.65 -4.57 -12.20
C VAL A 118 -1.02 -4.64 -13.59
N ARG A 119 -0.64 -3.53 -14.19
CA ARG A 119 0.05 -3.53 -15.48
C ARG A 119 1.39 -4.27 -15.40
N PHE A 120 2.17 -4.04 -14.35
CA PHE A 120 3.40 -4.81 -14.12
C PHE A 120 3.10 -6.29 -13.88
N TYR A 121 2.10 -6.59 -13.08
CA TYR A 121 1.70 -7.97 -12.76
C TYR A 121 1.39 -8.79 -14.02
N ARG A 122 0.77 -8.16 -15.01
CA ARG A 122 0.40 -8.82 -16.27
C ARG A 122 1.58 -9.02 -17.23
N THR A 123 2.65 -8.27 -17.08
CA THR A 123 3.73 -8.20 -18.07
C THR A 123 5.11 -8.58 -17.53
N ALA A 124 5.28 -8.70 -16.22
CA ALA A 124 6.57 -8.94 -15.61
C ALA A 124 6.44 -9.80 -14.35
N PRO A 125 7.50 -10.50 -13.93
CA PRO A 125 7.48 -11.29 -12.69
C PRO A 125 7.61 -10.44 -11.43
N GLY A 126 7.98 -9.17 -11.56
CA GLY A 126 8.17 -8.28 -10.43
C GLY A 126 8.39 -6.83 -10.84
N ILE A 127 8.63 -5.98 -9.84
CA ILE A 127 8.85 -4.55 -10.02
C ILE A 127 10.11 -4.18 -9.24
N GLY A 128 11.08 -3.58 -9.91
CA GLY A 128 12.31 -3.11 -9.28
C GLY A 128 12.14 -1.78 -8.58
N ILE A 129 13.03 -1.48 -7.62
CA ILE A 129 13.01 -0.24 -6.86
C ILE A 129 13.10 1.00 -7.77
N ASP A 130 13.87 0.91 -8.86
CA ASP A 130 14.01 2.03 -9.79
C ASP A 130 12.67 2.41 -10.44
N GLU A 131 11.82 1.44 -10.69
CA GLU A 131 10.48 1.68 -11.21
C GLU A 131 9.60 2.33 -10.16
N PHE A 132 9.68 1.88 -8.89
CA PHE A 132 8.93 2.49 -7.79
C PHE A 132 9.34 3.94 -7.55
N ARG A 133 10.60 4.29 -7.78
CA ARG A 133 11.10 5.66 -7.62
C ARG A 133 10.46 6.67 -8.57
N THR A 134 9.76 6.20 -9.60
CA THR A 134 9.01 7.08 -10.52
C THR A 134 7.61 7.42 -10.01
N PHE A 135 7.17 6.79 -8.91
CA PHE A 135 5.86 7.02 -8.32
C PHE A 135 5.96 7.93 -7.09
N ILE A 136 4.95 7.90 -6.22
CA ILE A 136 4.89 8.78 -5.05
C ILE A 136 5.87 8.29 -3.99
N ALA A 137 6.81 9.14 -3.59
CA ALA A 137 7.75 8.83 -2.51
C ALA A 137 7.13 9.16 -1.15
N LEU A 138 7.33 8.26 -0.20
CA LEU A 138 7.02 8.48 1.21
C LEU A 138 8.33 8.92 1.88
N LEU A 139 8.35 10.14 2.40
CA LEU A 139 9.58 10.72 2.96
C LEU A 139 9.77 10.25 4.41
N ARG A 140 10.95 9.73 4.72
CA ARG A 140 11.25 9.30 6.09
C ARG A 140 11.62 10.50 6.95
N THR A 141 10.93 10.68 8.08
CA THR A 141 11.20 11.73 9.07
C THR A 141 11.37 11.10 10.46
N PRO A 142 11.85 11.84 11.47
CA PRO A 142 11.92 11.31 12.83
C PRO A 142 10.56 10.87 13.39
N GLU A 143 9.46 11.45 12.92
CA GLU A 143 8.10 11.10 13.34
C GLU A 143 7.48 9.98 12.52
N GLY A 144 8.19 9.45 11.52
CA GLY A 144 7.70 8.42 10.62
C GLY A 144 7.64 8.90 9.18
N TYR A 145 6.84 8.24 8.35
CA TYR A 145 6.70 8.62 6.96
C TYR A 145 5.82 9.86 6.78
N LEU A 146 6.18 10.69 5.80
CA LEU A 146 5.44 11.87 5.40
C LEU A 146 4.92 11.68 3.98
N LEU A 147 3.62 11.87 3.79
CA LEU A 147 2.97 11.86 2.49
C LEU A 147 2.65 13.31 2.11
N THR A 148 3.07 13.73 0.90
CA THR A 148 2.81 15.09 0.41
C THR A 148 1.66 15.13 -0.59
N GLU A 149 1.41 14.02 -1.29
CA GLU A 149 0.29 13.90 -2.22
C GLU A 149 -0.18 12.45 -2.25
N LEU A 150 -1.46 12.22 -2.47
CA LEU A 150 -2.03 10.87 -2.58
C LEU A 150 -2.47 10.56 -4.01
N GLU A 151 -2.91 11.56 -4.72
CA GLU A 151 -3.41 11.39 -6.08
C GLU A 151 -2.31 11.60 -7.11
N ARG A 152 -2.31 10.72 -8.10
CA ARG A 152 -1.40 10.82 -9.22
C ARG A 152 -2.01 10.26 -10.49
#